data_0962fef90a5facff7b58c1b9e844a453
#
_entry.id   0962fef90a5facff7b58c1b9e844a453
#
_cell.length_a   1.000
_cell.length_b   1.000
_cell.length_c   1.000
_cell.angle_alpha   90.00
_cell.angle_beta   90.00
_cell.angle_gamma   90.00
#
_symmetry.space_group_name_H-M   'P 1'
#
loop_
_entity.id
_entity.type
_entity.pdbx_description
1 polymer ?
#
loop_
_entity_poly.entity_id
_entity_poly.type
_entity_poly.pdbx_seq_one_letter_code
_entity_poly.pdbx_strand_id
1 'polypeptide(L)'
;RRSFLKYTAVAAVAVAGASLFTGCKVDTSDSYNALRTTPGELTVLQVTAAMGNYVEASKSYTAPDVTGTTIAFPFKITNGRANPIYVNPNNFKATVLNDKDEFITKYTASNGLTLDAPLCDTNLKKGASVSGNINLKLGAALEPGQSIVLTYCPDLQYNEYSLNWKTTRPKD
;
A
#
# COMPACT_ATOMS: atom_id res chain seq x y z
N ARG A 1 -14.38 -22.69 -1.54
CA ARG A 1 -15.46 -21.90 -0.86
C ARG A 1 -15.31 -21.77 0.67
N ARG A 2 -14.38 -22.49 1.34
CA ARG A 2 -14.21 -22.42 2.80
C ARG A 2 -13.02 -21.57 3.29
N SER A 3 -12.10 -21.14 2.40
CA SER A 3 -10.98 -20.28 2.77
C SER A 3 -11.34 -18.80 2.89
N PHE A 4 -12.43 -18.36 2.26
CA PHE A 4 -12.84 -16.95 2.22
C PHE A 4 -13.30 -16.40 3.58
N LEU A 5 -13.71 -17.27 4.49
CA LEU A 5 -14.32 -16.89 5.77
C LEU A 5 -13.32 -16.78 6.93
N LYS A 6 -12.05 -17.16 6.76
CA LYS A 6 -11.04 -17.06 7.84
C LYS A 6 -10.31 -15.73 7.92
N TYR A 7 -10.45 -14.86 6.92
CA TYR A 7 -9.80 -13.55 6.86
C TYR A 7 -10.77 -12.37 6.92
N THR A 8 -12.04 -12.60 7.25
CA THR A 8 -13.10 -11.58 7.29
C THR A 8 -13.08 -10.63 8.48
N ALA A 9 -12.08 -10.70 9.35
CA ALA A 9 -11.88 -9.68 10.39
C ALA A 9 -11.15 -8.42 9.87
N VAL A 10 -10.70 -8.43 8.61
CA VAL A 10 -10.14 -7.28 7.91
C VAL A 10 -11.11 -6.98 6.79
N ALA A 11 -11.86 -5.89 6.88
CA ALA A 11 -12.79 -5.46 5.85
C ALA A 11 -12.04 -5.27 4.52
N ALA A 12 -11.80 -6.36 3.81
CA ALA A 12 -11.38 -6.33 2.43
C ALA A 12 -12.65 -6.03 1.61
N VAL A 13 -12.90 -4.76 1.37
CA VAL A 13 -13.88 -4.37 0.36
C VAL A 13 -13.27 -4.76 -0.98
N ALA A 14 -13.78 -5.80 -1.59
CA ALA A 14 -13.54 -6.06 -3.01
C ALA A 14 -14.18 -4.91 -3.78
N VAL A 15 -13.40 -3.90 -4.08
CA VAL A 15 -13.85 -2.81 -4.93
C VAL A 15 -13.97 -3.39 -6.34
N ALA A 16 -15.12 -3.20 -6.95
CA ALA A 16 -15.34 -3.36 -8.39
C ALA A 16 -14.51 -2.31 -9.15
N GLY A 17 -13.21 -2.45 -9.10
CA GLY A 17 -12.19 -1.60 -9.69
C GLY A 17 -10.98 -2.41 -10.10
N ALA A 18 -11.14 -3.73 -10.27
CA ALA A 18 -10.08 -4.65 -10.69
C ALA A 18 -9.38 -4.22 -12.00
N SER A 19 -10.02 -3.38 -12.80
CA SER A 19 -9.45 -2.82 -14.02
C SER A 19 -8.34 -1.78 -13.77
N LEU A 20 -8.25 -1.20 -12.56
CA LEU A 20 -7.21 -0.22 -12.23
C LEU A 20 -5.87 -0.86 -11.89
N PHE A 21 -5.87 -2.14 -11.62
CA PHE A 21 -4.69 -2.94 -11.31
C PHE A 21 -4.29 -3.81 -12.53
N THR A 22 -4.45 -3.27 -13.76
CA THR A 22 -4.07 -3.96 -15.00
C THR A 22 -2.58 -4.34 -14.95
N GLY A 23 -2.33 -5.61 -14.81
CA GLY A 23 -1.02 -6.22 -14.58
C GLY A 23 -0.99 -7.14 -13.38
N CYS A 24 -2.00 -7.07 -12.49
CA CYS A 24 -2.19 -8.03 -11.42
C CYS A 24 -3.37 -8.93 -11.77
N LYS A 25 -3.13 -10.20 -12.05
CA LYS A 25 -4.22 -11.18 -12.17
C LYS A 25 -4.85 -11.36 -10.79
N VAL A 26 -6.15 -11.17 -10.69
CA VAL A 26 -6.90 -11.55 -9.51
C VAL A 26 -7.04 -13.06 -9.54
N ASP A 27 -6.24 -13.76 -8.77
CA ASP A 27 -6.49 -15.16 -8.49
C ASP A 27 -7.39 -15.22 -7.25
N THR A 28 -8.54 -15.84 -7.38
CA THR A 28 -9.55 -15.94 -6.31
C THR A 28 -9.21 -17.00 -5.28
N SER A 29 -8.14 -17.76 -5.43
CA SER A 29 -7.73 -18.82 -4.52
C SER A 29 -6.93 -18.34 -3.31
N ASP A 30 -6.10 -17.30 -3.49
CA ASP A 30 -5.32 -16.64 -2.44
C ASP A 30 -5.35 -15.13 -2.68
N SER A 31 -5.41 -14.32 -1.62
CA SER A 31 -5.55 -12.87 -1.71
C SER A 31 -4.27 -12.21 -2.23
N TYR A 32 -4.00 -12.33 -3.53
CA TYR A 32 -2.79 -11.77 -4.14
C TYR A 32 -2.81 -10.25 -4.27
N ASN A 33 -4.01 -9.64 -4.20
CA ASN A 33 -4.22 -8.19 -4.24
C ASN A 33 -5.07 -7.77 -3.04
N ALA A 34 -4.48 -7.71 -1.86
CA ALA A 34 -5.19 -7.23 -0.69
C ALA A 34 -5.36 -5.70 -0.77
N LEU A 35 -6.57 -5.21 -0.53
CA LEU A 35 -6.89 -3.77 -0.44
C LEU A 35 -7.49 -3.44 0.91
N ARG A 36 -6.95 -2.42 1.58
CA ARG A 36 -7.54 -1.78 2.76
C ARG A 36 -7.95 -0.35 2.46
N THR A 37 -9.08 0.05 3.03
CA THR A 37 -9.55 1.44 3.03
C THR A 37 -9.24 2.15 4.34
N THR A 38 -8.56 1.47 5.26
CA THR A 38 -8.10 1.98 6.55
C THR A 38 -6.61 1.69 6.72
N PRO A 39 -5.87 2.50 7.49
CA PRO A 39 -4.49 2.20 7.85
C PRO A 39 -4.37 0.85 8.55
N GLY A 40 -3.21 0.23 8.47
CA GLY A 40 -2.93 -1.02 9.17
C GLY A 40 -2.15 -2.03 8.35
N GLU A 41 -2.12 -3.27 8.83
CA GLU A 41 -1.28 -4.34 8.30
C GLU A 41 -1.98 -5.16 7.21
N LEU A 42 -1.20 -5.56 6.22
CA LEU A 42 -1.53 -6.56 5.21
C LEU A 42 -0.34 -7.52 5.04
N THR A 43 -0.61 -8.75 4.64
CA THR A 43 0.43 -9.77 4.42
C THR A 43 0.21 -10.44 3.07
N VAL A 44 1.29 -10.57 2.29
CA VAL A 44 1.34 -11.38 1.07
C VAL A 44 2.70 -12.05 0.97
N LEU A 45 2.78 -13.29 0.50
CA LEU A 45 4.02 -14.05 0.35
C LEU A 45 4.89 -14.03 1.64
N GLN A 46 4.28 -14.10 2.82
CA GLN A 46 4.95 -14.01 4.13
C GLN A 46 5.69 -12.67 4.37
N VAL A 47 5.40 -11.65 3.59
CA VAL A 47 5.85 -10.28 3.84
C VAL A 47 4.67 -9.49 4.41
N THR A 48 4.84 -8.98 5.63
CA THR A 48 3.85 -8.12 6.28
C THR A 48 4.27 -6.67 6.10
N ALA A 49 3.35 -5.85 5.63
CA ALA A 49 3.56 -4.41 5.56
C ALA A 49 2.41 -3.67 6.24
N ALA A 50 2.74 -2.57 6.92
CA ALA A 50 1.79 -1.72 7.60
C ALA A 50 1.91 -0.28 7.07
N MET A 51 0.78 0.35 6.79
CA MET A 51 0.68 1.75 6.41
C MET A 51 -0.06 2.54 7.50
N GLY A 52 0.47 3.70 7.86
CA GLY A 52 -0.04 4.60 8.89
C GLY A 52 0.83 4.66 10.14
N ASN A 53 0.59 5.65 10.98
CA ASN A 53 1.26 5.76 12.27
C ASN A 53 0.61 4.81 13.29
N TYR A 54 1.39 3.90 13.85
CA TYR A 54 0.92 3.03 14.92
C TYR A 54 0.81 3.81 16.23
N VAL A 55 -0.34 3.72 16.87
CA VAL A 55 -0.64 4.35 18.17
C VAL A 55 -0.76 3.25 19.21
N GLU A 56 0.24 3.13 20.08
CA GLU A 56 0.32 2.06 21.10
C GLU A 56 -0.90 2.06 22.05
N ALA A 57 -1.33 3.25 22.49
CA ALA A 57 -2.44 3.39 23.43
C ALA A 57 -3.77 2.81 22.91
N SER A 58 -4.05 2.94 21.63
CA SER A 58 -5.27 2.42 20.98
C SER A 58 -5.04 1.12 20.20
N LYS A 59 -3.79 0.67 20.10
CA LYS A 59 -3.36 -0.47 19.27
C LYS A 59 -3.90 -0.39 17.86
N SER A 60 -3.89 0.82 17.30
CA SER A 60 -4.45 1.15 15.98
C SER A 60 -3.48 1.97 15.16
N TYR A 61 -3.77 2.10 13.88
CA TYR A 61 -3.01 2.95 12.96
C TYR A 61 -3.82 4.19 12.59
N THR A 62 -3.16 5.35 12.50
CA THR A 62 -3.76 6.58 12.00
C THR A 62 -3.40 6.81 10.54
N ALA A 63 -4.35 7.33 9.76
CA ALA A 63 -4.16 7.65 8.36
C ALA A 63 -3.16 8.79 8.16
N PRO A 64 -2.40 8.81 7.06
CA PRO A 64 -1.63 9.97 6.66
C PRO A 64 -2.55 11.13 6.28
N ASP A 65 -2.06 12.35 6.44
CA ASP A 65 -2.72 13.53 5.90
C ASP A 65 -2.50 13.61 4.38
N VAL A 66 -3.59 13.63 3.63
CA VAL A 66 -3.59 13.67 2.16
C VAL A 66 -4.13 14.98 1.59
N THR A 67 -4.16 16.04 2.40
CA THR A 67 -4.69 17.35 1.98
C THR A 67 -3.68 18.22 1.23
N GLY A 68 -2.38 17.96 1.42
CA GLY A 68 -1.28 18.71 0.79
C GLY A 68 -0.84 18.15 -0.57
N THR A 69 0.13 18.81 -1.18
CA THR A 69 0.81 18.34 -2.41
C THR A 69 2.00 17.42 -2.12
N THR A 70 2.48 17.39 -0.89
CA THR A 70 3.50 16.45 -0.42
C THR A 70 2.88 15.61 0.69
N ILE A 71 2.84 14.31 0.48
CA ILE A 71 2.20 13.35 1.37
C ILE A 71 3.26 12.36 1.84
N ALA A 72 3.37 12.18 3.16
CA ALA A 72 4.20 11.14 3.74
C ALA A 72 3.31 10.00 4.24
N PHE A 73 3.54 8.80 3.71
CA PHE A 73 2.90 7.58 4.17
C PHE A 73 3.86 6.86 5.12
N PRO A 74 3.63 6.89 6.45
CA PRO A 74 4.39 6.07 7.38
C PRO A 74 4.22 4.60 7.02
N PHE A 75 5.32 3.87 6.92
CA PHE A 75 5.32 2.52 6.41
C PHE A 75 6.30 1.64 7.17
N LYS A 76 5.89 0.41 7.43
CA LYS A 76 6.74 -0.62 8.06
C LYS A 76 6.65 -1.89 7.25
N ILE A 77 7.77 -2.55 7.01
CA ILE A 77 7.86 -3.84 6.33
C ILE A 77 8.54 -4.84 7.26
N THR A 78 8.00 -6.04 7.34
CA THR A 78 8.59 -7.17 8.07
C THR A 78 8.71 -8.35 7.11
N ASN A 79 9.91 -8.91 6.96
CA ASN A 79 10.15 -10.09 6.14
C ASN A 79 9.94 -11.37 6.95
N GLY A 80 8.88 -12.12 6.71
CA GLY A 80 8.67 -13.47 7.24
C GLY A 80 9.22 -14.59 6.35
N ARG A 81 9.68 -14.27 5.12
CA ARG A 81 10.22 -15.25 4.16
C ARG A 81 11.58 -15.79 4.63
N ALA A 82 11.89 -17.00 4.22
CA ALA A 82 13.21 -17.59 4.45
C ALA A 82 14.32 -16.82 3.73
N ASN A 83 14.05 -16.36 2.51
CA ASN A 83 14.98 -15.58 1.70
C ASN A 83 14.89 -14.08 2.04
N PRO A 84 16.02 -13.36 1.96
CA PRO A 84 16.01 -11.91 2.08
C PRO A 84 15.12 -11.26 1.01
N ILE A 85 14.50 -10.13 1.35
CA ILE A 85 13.80 -9.28 0.39
C ILE A 85 14.54 -7.95 0.26
N TYR A 86 14.58 -7.44 -0.96
CA TYR A 86 15.19 -6.13 -1.25
C TYR A 86 14.08 -5.09 -1.41
N VAL A 87 14.15 -4.04 -0.59
CA VAL A 87 13.18 -2.93 -0.61
C VAL A 87 13.82 -1.74 -1.31
N ASN A 88 13.17 -1.26 -2.36
CA ASN A 88 13.60 -0.10 -3.13
C ASN A 88 12.38 0.67 -3.69
N PRO A 89 12.57 1.88 -4.23
CA PRO A 89 11.45 2.69 -4.72
C PRO A 89 10.58 2.02 -5.80
N ASN A 90 11.13 1.09 -6.61
CA ASN A 90 10.38 0.40 -7.66
C ASN A 90 9.35 -0.60 -7.12
N ASN A 91 9.47 -1.01 -5.84
CA ASN A 91 8.46 -1.84 -5.18
C ASN A 91 7.14 -1.08 -4.94
N PHE A 92 7.11 0.23 -5.14
CA PHE A 92 5.99 1.08 -4.78
C PHE A 92 5.41 1.83 -5.98
N LYS A 93 4.12 2.04 -5.94
CA LYS A 93 3.40 2.98 -6.81
C LYS A 93 2.24 3.60 -6.04
N ALA A 94 1.84 4.79 -6.45
CA ALA A 94 0.65 5.46 -5.93
C ALA A 94 -0.26 5.83 -7.09
N THR A 95 -1.52 5.42 -7.02
CA THR A 95 -2.53 5.71 -8.03
C THR A 95 -3.55 6.69 -7.46
N VAL A 96 -3.78 7.80 -8.15
CA VAL A 96 -4.80 8.78 -7.79
C VAL A 96 -6.09 8.45 -8.52
N LEU A 97 -7.19 8.42 -7.77
CA LEU A 97 -8.53 8.14 -8.25
C LEU A 97 -9.44 9.34 -7.99
N ASN A 98 -10.43 9.55 -8.87
CA ASN A 98 -11.51 10.50 -8.61
C ASN A 98 -12.50 9.96 -7.56
N ASP A 99 -13.55 10.71 -7.28
CA ASP A 99 -14.59 10.35 -6.30
C ASP A 99 -15.51 9.20 -6.75
N LYS A 100 -15.35 8.73 -8.00
CA LYS A 100 -16.02 7.56 -8.57
C LYS A 100 -15.07 6.35 -8.70
N ASP A 101 -13.87 6.43 -8.11
CA ASP A 101 -12.81 5.43 -8.22
C ASP A 101 -12.25 5.24 -9.65
N GLU A 102 -12.39 6.23 -10.52
CA GLU A 102 -11.78 6.22 -11.84
C GLU A 102 -10.36 6.77 -11.79
N PHE A 103 -9.50 6.22 -12.64
CA PHE A 103 -8.08 6.59 -12.72
C PHE A 103 -7.89 8.04 -13.16
N ILE A 104 -7.05 8.79 -12.43
CA ILE A 104 -6.57 10.13 -12.81
C ILE A 104 -5.11 10.06 -13.23
N THR A 105 -4.22 9.63 -12.34
CA THR A 105 -2.77 9.59 -12.59
C THR A 105 -2.09 8.56 -11.71
N LYS A 106 -0.83 8.26 -12.04
CA LYS A 106 0.00 7.33 -11.29
C LYS A 106 1.38 7.92 -11.03
N TYR A 107 1.88 7.70 -9.83
CA TYR A 107 3.21 8.08 -9.37
C TYR A 107 4.05 6.83 -9.10
N THR A 108 5.32 6.91 -9.49
CA THR A 108 6.33 5.85 -9.32
C THR A 108 7.65 6.48 -8.90
N ALA A 109 8.69 5.68 -8.73
CA ALA A 109 10.04 6.17 -8.45
C ALA A 109 10.57 7.21 -9.45
N SER A 110 10.08 7.18 -10.69
CA SER A 110 10.51 8.10 -11.75
C SER A 110 9.76 9.44 -11.78
N ASN A 111 8.65 9.56 -11.08
CA ASN A 111 7.78 10.74 -11.17
C ASN A 111 7.11 11.14 -9.85
N GLY A 112 7.88 11.27 -8.79
CA GLY A 112 7.43 11.91 -7.55
C GLY A 112 7.23 11.01 -6.34
N LEU A 113 7.53 9.69 -6.45
CA LEU A 113 7.56 8.79 -5.30
C LEU A 113 8.99 8.53 -4.87
N THR A 114 9.28 8.76 -3.57
CA THR A 114 10.60 8.52 -2.97
C THR A 114 10.45 7.80 -1.64
N LEU A 115 11.52 7.17 -1.17
CA LEU A 115 11.57 6.51 0.14
C LEU A 115 12.54 7.25 1.07
N ASP A 116 12.23 7.28 2.36
CA ASP A 116 13.20 7.68 3.38
C ASP A 116 14.39 6.71 3.43
N ALA A 117 15.55 7.21 3.86
CA ALA A 117 16.80 6.46 3.90
C ALA A 117 16.69 5.05 4.54
N PRO A 118 15.97 4.83 5.65
CA PRO A 118 15.84 3.48 6.21
C PRO A 118 15.13 2.48 5.30
N LEU A 119 14.17 2.94 4.47
CA LEU A 119 13.44 2.08 3.53
C LEU A 119 14.16 1.92 2.20
N CYS A 120 14.95 2.94 1.80
CA CYS A 120 15.57 2.98 0.49
C CYS A 120 16.73 1.98 0.42
N ASP A 121 16.69 1.12 -0.62
CA ASP A 121 17.76 0.17 -0.92
C ASP A 121 18.16 -0.74 0.24
N THR A 122 17.16 -1.20 0.99
CA THR A 122 17.35 -2.03 2.18
C THR A 122 17.17 -3.51 1.87
N ASN A 123 18.10 -4.33 2.37
CA ASN A 123 18.03 -5.78 2.30
C ASN A 123 17.55 -6.35 3.65
N LEU A 124 16.31 -6.84 3.70
CA LEU A 124 15.69 -7.39 4.89
C LEU A 124 15.85 -8.91 4.97
N LYS A 125 16.61 -9.38 5.94
CA LYS A 125 16.70 -10.81 6.28
C LYS A 125 15.40 -11.30 6.92
N LYS A 126 15.24 -12.63 7.01
CA LYS A 126 14.10 -13.27 7.71
C LYS A 126 13.93 -12.69 9.11
N GLY A 127 12.71 -12.32 9.45
CA GLY A 127 12.32 -11.75 10.74
C GLY A 127 12.71 -10.28 10.95
N ALA A 128 13.48 -9.69 10.04
CA ALA A 128 13.85 -8.27 10.13
C ALA A 128 12.70 -7.36 9.72
N SER A 129 12.68 -6.18 10.32
CA SER A 129 11.73 -5.11 9.98
C SER A 129 12.47 -3.81 9.67
N VAL A 130 11.87 -3.00 8.81
CA VAL A 130 12.30 -1.63 8.53
C VAL A 130 11.08 -0.71 8.54
N SER A 131 11.27 0.53 9.01
CA SER A 131 10.25 1.57 9.01
C SER A 131 10.80 2.86 8.43
N GLY A 132 9.94 3.65 7.82
CA GLY A 132 10.25 4.97 7.25
C GLY A 132 9.01 5.53 6.56
N ASN A 133 9.18 6.61 5.80
CA ASN A 133 8.08 7.15 5.01
C ASN A 133 8.26 6.83 3.53
N ILE A 134 7.13 6.61 2.88
CA ILE A 134 7.00 6.70 1.43
C ILE A 134 6.49 8.11 1.16
N ASN A 135 7.30 8.91 0.47
CA ASN A 135 6.99 10.30 0.21
C ASN A 135 6.45 10.43 -1.22
N LEU A 136 5.33 11.11 -1.35
CA LEU A 136 4.67 11.35 -2.62
C LEU A 136 4.57 12.84 -2.86
N LYS A 137 5.11 13.32 -3.99
CA LYS A 137 4.97 14.69 -4.46
C LYS A 137 3.96 14.72 -5.60
N LEU A 138 2.80 15.29 -5.33
CA LEU A 138 1.73 15.48 -6.30
C LEU A 138 1.98 16.73 -7.15
N GLY A 139 1.49 16.72 -8.39
CA GLY A 139 1.44 17.92 -9.24
C GLY A 139 0.43 18.96 -8.75
N ALA A 140 -0.65 18.51 -8.10
CA ALA A 140 -1.66 19.34 -7.43
C ALA A 140 -2.20 18.59 -6.22
N ALA A 141 -2.72 19.31 -5.22
CA ALA A 141 -3.40 18.69 -4.09
C ALA A 141 -4.65 17.92 -4.57
N LEU A 142 -4.98 16.83 -3.88
CA LEU A 142 -6.22 16.11 -4.16
C LEU A 142 -7.42 17.04 -3.99
N GLU A 143 -8.46 16.82 -4.78
CA GLU A 143 -9.77 17.40 -4.52
C GLU A 143 -10.53 16.61 -3.45
N PRO A 144 -11.50 17.23 -2.74
CA PRO A 144 -12.35 16.53 -1.79
C PRO A 144 -13.02 15.30 -2.43
N GLY A 145 -12.89 14.15 -1.78
CA GLY A 145 -13.40 12.86 -2.27
C GLY A 145 -12.46 12.08 -3.19
N GLN A 146 -11.39 12.68 -3.69
CA GLN A 146 -10.35 11.94 -4.41
C GLN A 146 -9.54 11.06 -3.46
N SER A 147 -8.96 10.01 -3.99
CA SER A 147 -8.23 9.00 -3.21
C SER A 147 -6.85 8.71 -3.80
N ILE A 148 -5.95 8.27 -2.93
CA ILE A 148 -4.68 7.66 -3.33
C ILE A 148 -4.72 6.19 -2.94
N VAL A 149 -4.38 5.31 -3.87
CA VAL A 149 -4.09 3.91 -3.60
C VAL A 149 -2.59 3.72 -3.62
N LEU A 150 -2.00 3.56 -2.44
CA LEU A 150 -0.60 3.18 -2.29
C LEU A 150 -0.48 1.66 -2.47
N THR A 151 0.36 1.23 -3.38
CA THR A 151 0.61 -0.18 -3.70
C THR A 151 2.05 -0.53 -3.36
N TYR A 152 2.25 -1.65 -2.68
CA TYR A 152 3.54 -2.28 -2.42
C TYR A 152 3.57 -3.67 -3.02
N CYS A 153 4.58 -3.95 -3.86
CA CYS A 153 4.87 -5.26 -4.44
C CYS A 153 6.17 -5.79 -3.83
N PRO A 154 6.12 -6.77 -2.93
CA PRO A 154 7.32 -7.31 -2.26
C PRO A 154 8.29 -7.98 -3.20
N ASP A 155 7.81 -8.52 -4.32
CA ASP A 155 8.60 -9.23 -5.29
C ASP A 155 8.24 -8.77 -6.70
N LEU A 156 9.17 -8.07 -7.34
CA LEU A 156 8.94 -7.51 -8.69
C LEU A 156 8.87 -8.56 -9.80
N GLN A 157 9.34 -9.79 -9.53
CA GLN A 157 9.18 -10.91 -10.46
C GLN A 157 7.75 -11.48 -10.46
N TYR A 158 7.05 -11.26 -9.32
CA TYR A 158 5.67 -11.71 -9.11
C TYR A 158 4.80 -10.50 -8.77
N ASN A 159 4.71 -9.56 -9.73
CA ASN A 159 4.00 -8.29 -9.55
C ASN A 159 2.48 -8.43 -9.41
N GLU A 160 1.93 -9.62 -9.63
CA GLU A 160 0.56 -9.98 -9.30
C GLU A 160 0.29 -10.01 -7.78
N TYR A 161 1.33 -10.12 -6.96
CA TYR A 161 1.21 -10.11 -5.51
C TYR A 161 1.44 -8.70 -4.98
N SER A 162 0.38 -8.04 -4.55
CA SER A 162 0.47 -6.67 -4.05
C SER A 162 -0.36 -6.42 -2.80
N LEU A 163 0.09 -5.48 -2.01
CA LEU A 163 -0.60 -4.94 -0.85
C LEU A 163 -0.99 -3.49 -1.17
N ASN A 164 -2.24 -3.15 -0.94
CA ASN A 164 -2.80 -1.87 -1.36
C ASN A 164 -3.53 -1.19 -0.20
N TRP A 165 -3.32 0.11 -0.03
CA TRP A 165 -4.02 0.96 0.94
C TRP A 165 -4.62 2.15 0.23
N LYS A 166 -5.93 2.33 0.38
CA LYS A 166 -6.67 3.46 -0.16
C LYS A 166 -6.88 4.50 0.94
N THR A 167 -6.42 5.71 0.71
CA THR A 167 -6.65 6.86 1.59
C THR A 167 -7.42 7.92 0.80
N THR A 168 -8.55 8.36 1.31
CA THR A 168 -9.44 9.31 0.65
C THR A 168 -9.32 10.67 1.34
N ARG A 169 -9.20 11.75 0.57
CA ARG A 169 -9.38 13.10 1.09
C ARG A 169 -10.84 13.28 1.51
N PRO A 170 -11.11 13.68 2.77
CA PRO A 170 -12.47 13.93 3.23
C PRO A 170 -13.23 14.92 2.31
N LYS A 171 -14.53 14.73 2.17
CA LYS A 171 -15.43 15.75 1.60
C LYS A 171 -15.75 16.70 2.75
N ASP A 172 -15.51 17.98 2.53
CA ASP A 172 -15.84 19.05 3.47
C ASP A 172 -17.34 19.12 3.72
#